data_5c0aafadcc70253b399572ab449e69bb
#
_entry.id   5c0aafadcc70253b399572ab449e69bb
#
_cell.length_a   1.000
_cell.length_b   1.000
_cell.length_c   1.000
_cell.angle_alpha   90.00
_cell.angle_beta   90.00
_cell.angle_gamma   90.00
#
_symmetry.space_group_name_H-M   'P 1'
#
loop_
_entity.id
_entity.type
_entity.pdbx_description
1 polymer ?
#
loop_
_entity_poly.entity_id
_entity_poly.type
_entity_poly.pdbx_seq_one_letter_code
_entity_poly.pdbx_strand_id
1 'polypeptide(L)'
;ISLKDGCVIDEFTSVCNRDLAHSISVGVRNVIDHYGYKNVVIATCHEDVINWLEPDWVANTLTRRLVEGRSERRPSTFRVLPCSVEVWPIFCDHHYLSGDLNKGAHCWLLINENNTICGFMSAIALPGGNVRNAWRTHRTVILPDFQGMGLGSRLSNAIAKMYYDKGCRFFGKTAHPKLGEHRNNSELWKPTRNNRVSNKSMSYEKMKDSKYSKKFLQKHNNRVCYAHEYIGDGTMNLKGQEPKKEHTPFF
;
A
#
# COMPACT_ATOMS: atom_id res chain seq x y z
N ILE A 1 11.95 4.73 12.64
CA ILE A 1 13.04 5.57 12.11
C ILE A 1 12.40 6.70 11.34
N SER A 2 12.75 7.94 11.66
CA SER A 2 12.34 9.13 10.90
C SER A 2 13.47 9.50 9.94
N LEU A 3 13.35 9.03 8.69
CA LEU A 3 14.31 9.35 7.63
C LEU A 3 14.05 10.77 7.12
N LYS A 4 15.12 11.54 6.94
CA LYS A 4 15.13 12.88 6.35
C LYS A 4 16.52 13.20 5.79
N ASP A 5 16.64 14.29 5.05
CA ASP A 5 17.95 14.81 4.65
C ASP A 5 18.87 15.05 5.85
N GLY A 6 20.15 14.69 5.68
CA GLY A 6 21.18 14.91 6.68
C GLY A 6 21.03 14.07 7.94
N CYS A 7 20.29 12.96 7.92
CA CYS A 7 20.17 12.12 9.11
C CYS A 7 21.31 11.12 9.24
N VAL A 8 21.64 10.80 10.50
CA VAL A 8 22.57 9.73 10.86
C VAL A 8 21.80 8.65 11.59
N ILE A 9 22.02 7.39 11.19
CA ILE A 9 21.45 6.21 11.85
C ILE A 9 22.62 5.40 12.38
N ASP A 10 22.68 5.24 13.67
CA ASP A 10 23.71 4.44 14.34
C ASP A 10 23.18 3.06 14.71
N GLU A 11 24.09 2.09 14.85
CA GLU A 11 23.81 0.69 15.18
C GLU A 11 22.71 0.05 14.30
N PHE A 12 22.71 0.41 13.04
CA PHE A 12 21.69 -0.06 12.12
C PHE A 12 21.66 -1.60 12.04
N THR A 13 20.49 -2.18 12.28
CA THR A 13 20.22 -3.63 12.31
C THR A 13 20.92 -4.42 13.42
N SER A 14 21.57 -3.80 14.39
CA SER A 14 22.33 -4.47 15.46
C SER A 14 21.52 -5.48 16.28
N VAL A 15 20.22 -5.23 16.47
CA VAL A 15 19.30 -6.08 17.26
C VAL A 15 18.31 -6.86 16.38
N CYS A 16 18.48 -6.86 15.07
CA CYS A 16 17.56 -7.53 14.14
C CYS A 16 18.08 -8.91 13.74
N ASN A 17 17.16 -9.89 13.56
CA ASN A 17 17.51 -11.10 12.82
C ASN A 17 17.79 -10.74 11.34
N ARG A 18 18.42 -11.64 10.58
CA ARG A 18 18.93 -11.32 9.23
C ARG A 18 17.80 -11.07 8.21
N ASP A 19 16.67 -11.78 8.32
CA ASP A 19 15.51 -11.55 7.42
C ASP A 19 14.88 -10.18 7.65
N LEU A 20 14.73 -9.79 8.92
CA LEU A 20 14.23 -8.47 9.27
C LEU A 20 15.21 -7.38 8.86
N ALA A 21 16.52 -7.61 9.05
CA ALA A 21 17.56 -6.68 8.65
C ALA A 21 17.56 -6.46 7.14
N HIS A 22 17.39 -7.52 6.34
CA HIS A 22 17.22 -7.44 4.90
C HIS A 22 16.02 -6.53 4.53
N SER A 23 14.84 -6.86 5.05
CA SER A 23 13.60 -6.10 4.75
C SER A 23 13.70 -4.63 5.16
N ILE A 24 14.33 -4.34 6.32
CA ILE A 24 14.55 -2.97 6.78
C ILE A 24 15.54 -2.23 5.87
N SER A 25 16.63 -2.87 5.49
CA SER A 25 17.67 -2.26 4.65
C SER A 25 17.12 -1.89 3.27
N VAL A 26 16.43 -2.81 2.62
CA VAL A 26 15.74 -2.56 1.35
C VAL A 26 14.68 -1.48 1.50
N GLY A 27 13.90 -1.51 2.58
CA GLY A 27 12.89 -0.48 2.87
C GLY A 27 13.48 0.91 3.06
N VAL A 28 14.60 1.02 3.79
CA VAL A 28 15.34 2.29 3.98
C VAL A 28 15.86 2.80 2.65
N ARG A 29 16.47 1.94 1.85
CA ARG A 29 16.96 2.31 0.51
C ARG A 29 15.83 2.83 -0.36
N ASN A 30 14.71 2.12 -0.40
CA ASN A 30 13.54 2.51 -1.17
C ASN A 30 12.97 3.88 -0.74
N VAL A 31 12.95 4.16 0.55
CA VAL A 31 12.51 5.46 1.08
C VAL A 31 13.45 6.58 0.67
N ILE A 32 14.78 6.36 0.80
CA ILE A 32 15.78 7.34 0.38
C ILE A 32 15.60 7.68 -1.09
N ASP A 33 15.44 6.66 -1.94
CA ASP A 33 15.29 6.84 -3.38
C ASP A 33 13.98 7.53 -3.76
N HIS A 34 12.87 7.13 -3.12
CA HIS A 34 11.55 7.67 -3.41
C HIS A 34 11.42 9.16 -3.07
N TYR A 35 11.97 9.56 -1.93
CA TYR A 35 11.90 10.97 -1.47
C TYR A 35 13.10 11.80 -1.90
N GLY A 36 14.11 11.19 -2.51
CA GLY A 36 15.33 11.87 -2.95
C GLY A 36 16.18 12.38 -1.79
N TYR A 37 16.13 11.73 -0.62
CA TYR A 37 16.91 12.14 0.53
C TYR A 37 18.41 12.06 0.28
N LYS A 38 19.14 13.08 0.74
CA LYS A 38 20.58 13.22 0.60
C LYS A 38 21.27 13.25 1.97
N ASN A 39 22.57 12.98 1.95
CA ASN A 39 23.40 13.07 3.16
C ASN A 39 22.90 12.15 4.30
N VAL A 40 22.34 10.98 3.95
CA VAL A 40 21.96 9.95 4.91
C VAL A 40 23.18 9.09 5.21
N VAL A 41 23.60 9.06 6.46
CA VAL A 41 24.75 8.27 6.95
C VAL A 41 24.23 7.13 7.81
N ILE A 42 24.68 5.91 7.54
CA ILE A 42 24.29 4.72 8.30
C ILE A 42 25.54 4.05 8.82
N ALA A 43 25.63 3.90 10.15
CA ALA A 43 26.68 3.14 10.79
C ALA A 43 26.16 1.76 11.20
N THR A 44 26.89 0.72 10.88
CA THR A 44 26.54 -0.67 11.17
C THR A 44 27.78 -1.54 11.34
N CYS A 45 27.67 -2.59 12.15
CA CYS A 45 28.69 -3.64 12.25
C CYS A 45 28.43 -4.83 11.32
N HIS A 46 27.37 -4.78 10.52
CA HIS A 46 26.95 -5.87 9.66
C HIS A 46 27.24 -5.56 8.19
N GLU A 47 28.20 -6.27 7.62
CA GLU A 47 28.67 -6.05 6.23
C GLU A 47 27.64 -6.46 5.18
N ASP A 48 26.77 -7.43 5.45
CA ASP A 48 25.75 -7.92 4.53
C ASP A 48 24.69 -6.87 4.18
N VAL A 49 24.45 -5.89 5.06
CA VAL A 49 23.51 -4.79 4.77
C VAL A 49 23.99 -3.87 3.63
N ILE A 50 25.30 -3.86 3.34
CA ILE A 50 25.88 -3.04 2.27
C ILE A 50 25.23 -3.39 0.92
N ASN A 51 25.06 -4.68 0.64
CA ASN A 51 24.44 -5.15 -0.59
C ASN A 51 22.94 -4.79 -0.69
N TRP A 52 22.28 -4.66 0.43
CA TRP A 52 20.84 -4.33 0.49
C TRP A 52 20.57 -2.83 0.51
N LEU A 53 21.48 -2.05 1.12
CA LEU A 53 21.39 -0.60 1.17
C LEU A 53 21.92 0.04 -0.14
N GLU A 54 22.81 -0.65 -0.85
CA GLU A 54 23.47 -0.14 -2.06
C GLU A 54 23.93 1.32 -1.88
N PRO A 55 24.81 1.61 -0.91
CA PRO A 55 25.20 2.96 -0.58
C PRO A 55 26.03 3.59 -1.70
N ASP A 56 26.05 4.92 -1.76
CA ASP A 56 26.87 5.68 -2.71
C ASP A 56 28.36 5.60 -2.34
N TRP A 57 28.67 5.40 -1.05
CA TRP A 57 30.01 5.16 -0.54
C TRP A 57 30.00 4.31 0.72
N VAL A 58 31.09 3.63 1.00
CA VAL A 58 31.31 2.82 2.20
C VAL A 58 32.64 3.21 2.84
N ALA A 59 32.60 3.68 4.08
CA ALA A 59 33.78 3.88 4.92
C ALA A 59 33.96 2.67 5.84
N ASN A 60 35.00 1.88 5.63
CA ASN A 60 35.34 0.77 6.51
C ASN A 60 36.35 1.27 7.56
N THR A 61 35.92 1.35 8.83
CA THR A 61 36.72 1.88 9.92
C THR A 61 37.88 0.98 10.32
N LEU A 62 37.76 -0.33 10.10
CA LEU A 62 38.82 -1.29 10.40
C LEU A 62 39.99 -1.17 9.40
N THR A 63 39.67 -1.11 8.11
CA THR A 63 40.70 -0.98 7.03
C THR A 63 41.06 0.46 6.74
N ARG A 64 40.34 1.44 7.29
CA ARG A 64 40.45 2.88 7.03
C ARG A 64 40.35 3.22 5.54
N ARG A 65 39.54 2.48 4.81
CA ARG A 65 39.30 2.69 3.37
C ARG A 65 37.94 3.29 3.16
N LEU A 66 37.88 4.23 2.22
CA LEU A 66 36.65 4.74 1.62
C LEU A 66 36.52 4.12 0.23
N VAL A 67 35.39 3.47 -0.02
CA VAL A 67 35.04 2.91 -1.34
C VAL A 67 33.85 3.68 -1.85
N GLU A 68 34.02 4.34 -2.98
CA GLU A 68 32.93 4.97 -3.71
C GLU A 68 32.38 3.96 -4.71
N GLY A 69 31.08 3.93 -4.88
CA GLY A 69 30.58 3.07 -5.91
C GLY A 69 29.11 2.74 -5.86
N ARG A 70 28.33 3.57 -6.52
CA ARG A 70 27.09 3.11 -7.12
C ARG A 70 26.92 3.71 -8.49
N SER A 71 26.57 2.85 -9.48
CA SER A 71 26.13 3.30 -10.80
C SER A 71 24.77 4.01 -10.69
N GLU A 72 24.48 4.93 -11.62
CA GLU A 72 23.24 5.68 -11.69
C GLU A 72 21.99 4.80 -11.49
N ARG A 73 21.09 5.26 -10.65
CA ARG A 73 19.81 4.59 -10.38
C ARG A 73 18.93 4.63 -11.62
N ARG A 74 18.49 3.47 -12.07
CA ARG A 74 17.45 3.38 -13.07
C ARG A 74 16.09 3.58 -12.38
N PRO A 75 15.19 4.42 -12.93
CA PRO A 75 13.84 4.50 -12.40
C PRO A 75 13.16 3.13 -12.51
N SER A 76 12.65 2.64 -11.39
CA SER A 76 11.94 1.36 -11.37
C SER A 76 10.58 1.49 -12.05
N THR A 77 10.35 0.67 -13.05
CA THR A 77 9.06 0.60 -13.76
C THR A 77 8.20 -0.50 -13.16
N PHE A 78 6.94 -0.17 -12.88
CA PHE A 78 5.97 -1.12 -12.34
C PHE A 78 4.78 -1.26 -13.28
N ARG A 79 4.28 -2.48 -13.41
CA ARG A 79 3.08 -2.81 -14.19
C ARG A 79 2.00 -3.39 -13.32
N VAL A 80 0.75 -3.06 -13.60
CA VAL A 80 -0.44 -3.61 -12.94
C VAL A 80 -1.11 -4.60 -13.88
N LEU A 81 -1.22 -5.85 -13.47
CA LEU A 81 -1.79 -6.93 -14.26
C LEU A 81 -3.00 -7.54 -13.55
N PRO A 82 -4.09 -7.85 -14.25
CA PRO A 82 -5.18 -8.61 -13.67
C PRO A 82 -4.73 -10.02 -13.29
N CYS A 83 -5.30 -10.58 -12.22
CA CYS A 83 -4.98 -11.92 -11.76
C CYS A 83 -6.19 -12.62 -11.14
N SER A 84 -6.06 -13.94 -10.93
CA SER A 84 -7.06 -14.74 -10.22
C SER A 84 -7.06 -14.45 -8.72
N VAL A 85 -8.19 -14.70 -8.05
CA VAL A 85 -8.32 -14.69 -6.58
C VAL A 85 -7.43 -15.76 -5.91
N GLU A 86 -7.03 -16.77 -6.65
CA GLU A 86 -6.21 -17.89 -6.18
C GLU A 86 -4.78 -17.49 -5.82
N VAL A 87 -4.31 -16.32 -6.23
CA VAL A 87 -2.99 -15.81 -5.85
C VAL A 87 -2.96 -15.24 -4.42
N TRP A 88 -4.12 -15.07 -3.78
CA TRP A 88 -4.23 -14.49 -2.44
C TRP A 88 -3.37 -15.16 -1.36
N PRO A 89 -3.17 -16.49 -1.32
CA PRO A 89 -2.30 -17.12 -0.34
C PRO A 89 -0.88 -16.56 -0.27
N ILE A 90 -0.35 -16.03 -1.37
CA ILE A 90 0.99 -15.38 -1.42
C ILE A 90 1.04 -14.13 -0.54
N PHE A 91 -0.11 -13.48 -0.30
CA PHE A 91 -0.21 -12.17 0.33
C PHE A 91 -0.91 -12.18 1.69
N CYS A 92 -1.63 -13.26 2.03
CA CYS A 92 -2.50 -13.30 3.20
C CYS A 92 -1.73 -13.05 4.51
N ASP A 93 -0.51 -13.59 4.64
CA ASP A 93 0.32 -13.46 5.83
C ASP A 93 0.89 -12.05 6.01
N HIS A 94 0.99 -11.29 4.94
CA HIS A 94 1.44 -9.90 4.94
C HIS A 94 0.31 -8.89 5.14
N HIS A 95 -0.94 -9.35 5.23
CA HIS A 95 -2.07 -8.47 5.43
C HIS A 95 -2.50 -8.40 6.90
N TYR A 96 -2.66 -7.18 7.43
CA TYR A 96 -2.98 -6.93 8.85
C TYR A 96 -4.35 -7.45 9.32
N LEU A 97 -5.23 -7.80 8.41
CA LEU A 97 -6.51 -8.46 8.69
C LEU A 97 -6.42 -9.91 8.23
N SER A 98 -6.58 -10.84 9.18
CA SER A 98 -6.81 -12.24 8.85
C SER A 98 -8.17 -12.40 8.19
N GLY A 99 -8.27 -13.22 7.16
CA GLY A 99 -9.53 -13.57 6.50
C GLY A 99 -9.34 -13.84 5.02
N ASP A 100 -10.28 -14.58 4.49
CA ASP A 100 -10.30 -14.97 3.10
C ASP A 100 -10.57 -13.78 2.18
N LEU A 101 -10.14 -13.93 0.94
CA LEU A 101 -10.49 -13.02 -0.13
C LEU A 101 -11.92 -13.33 -0.61
N ASN A 102 -12.70 -12.30 -0.90
CA ASN A 102 -14.01 -12.50 -1.52
C ASN A 102 -13.84 -13.11 -2.91
N LYS A 103 -14.55 -14.22 -3.20
CA LYS A 103 -14.46 -14.93 -4.47
C LYS A 103 -14.89 -14.10 -5.69
N GLY A 104 -15.76 -13.11 -5.49
CA GLY A 104 -16.17 -12.16 -6.53
C GLY A 104 -15.29 -10.90 -6.60
N ALA A 105 -14.11 -10.91 -6.00
CA ALA A 105 -13.19 -9.78 -6.08
C ALA A 105 -12.48 -9.74 -7.43
N HIS A 106 -12.36 -8.54 -8.00
CA HIS A 106 -11.41 -8.27 -9.07
C HIS A 106 -10.03 -8.08 -8.46
N CYS A 107 -9.02 -8.73 -9.00
CA CYS A 107 -7.69 -8.78 -8.43
C CYS A 107 -6.63 -8.31 -9.42
N TRP A 108 -5.57 -7.70 -8.88
CA TRP A 108 -4.41 -7.24 -9.65
C TRP A 108 -3.12 -7.51 -8.90
N LEU A 109 -2.11 -7.89 -9.66
CA LEU A 109 -0.71 -7.93 -9.24
C LEU A 109 0.00 -6.64 -9.62
N LEU A 110 0.89 -6.21 -8.77
CA LEU A 110 1.93 -5.22 -9.08
C LEU A 110 3.22 -5.98 -9.32
N ILE A 111 3.82 -5.80 -10.48
CA ILE A 111 5.10 -6.41 -10.85
C ILE A 111 6.10 -5.34 -11.30
N ASN A 112 7.39 -5.58 -11.06
CA ASN A 112 8.46 -4.72 -11.54
C ASN A 112 8.90 -5.09 -12.97
N GLU A 113 9.92 -4.39 -13.48
CA GLU A 113 10.53 -4.65 -14.81
C GLU A 113 11.09 -6.06 -14.95
N ASN A 114 11.52 -6.69 -13.87
CA ASN A 114 12.06 -8.05 -13.85
C ASN A 114 10.99 -9.14 -13.71
N ASN A 115 9.71 -8.78 -13.82
CA ASN A 115 8.55 -9.65 -13.58
C ASN A 115 8.45 -10.18 -12.13
N THR A 116 9.14 -9.55 -11.18
CA THR A 116 9.01 -9.90 -9.76
C THR A 116 7.70 -9.37 -9.21
N ILE A 117 6.99 -10.19 -8.47
CA ILE A 117 5.75 -9.80 -7.78
C ILE A 117 6.11 -8.87 -6.62
N CYS A 118 5.55 -7.66 -6.63
CA CYS A 118 5.82 -6.62 -5.63
C CYS A 118 4.62 -6.35 -4.73
N GLY A 119 3.40 -6.63 -5.21
CA GLY A 119 2.20 -6.36 -4.45
C GLY A 119 0.93 -6.86 -5.10
N PHE A 120 -0.16 -6.68 -4.38
CA PHE A 120 -1.49 -7.14 -4.72
C PHE A 120 -2.53 -6.11 -4.31
N MET A 121 -3.56 -5.98 -5.13
CA MET A 121 -4.75 -5.24 -4.75
C MET A 121 -6.00 -5.95 -5.27
N SER A 122 -7.07 -5.88 -4.48
CA SER A 122 -8.38 -6.35 -4.90
C SER A 122 -9.47 -5.31 -4.66
N ALA A 123 -10.48 -5.34 -5.49
CA ALA A 123 -11.69 -4.52 -5.37
C ALA A 123 -12.93 -5.40 -5.44
N ILE A 124 -13.99 -4.97 -4.75
CA ILE A 124 -15.29 -5.62 -4.80
C ILE A 124 -16.37 -4.59 -5.08
N ALA A 125 -17.45 -5.04 -5.68
CA ALA A 125 -18.64 -4.22 -5.84
C ALA A 125 -19.13 -3.73 -4.47
N LEU A 126 -19.59 -2.49 -4.41
CA LEU A 126 -20.19 -1.90 -3.22
C LEU A 126 -21.72 -1.87 -3.43
N PRO A 127 -22.44 -2.92 -3.01
CA PRO A 127 -23.89 -2.92 -3.12
C PRO A 127 -24.46 -1.91 -2.11
N GLY A 128 -25.25 -0.98 -2.59
CA GLY A 128 -25.92 0.00 -1.74
C GLY A 128 -27.11 0.62 -2.45
N GLY A 129 -28.26 0.73 -1.78
CA GLY A 129 -29.50 1.20 -2.38
C GLY A 129 -29.42 2.58 -3.04
N ASN A 130 -28.54 3.44 -2.55
CA ASN A 130 -28.44 4.83 -2.99
C ASN A 130 -27.22 5.11 -3.89
N VAL A 131 -26.34 4.14 -4.13
CA VAL A 131 -25.13 4.32 -4.92
C VAL A 131 -25.06 3.24 -5.99
N ARG A 132 -25.31 3.64 -7.23
CA ARG A 132 -25.20 2.76 -8.38
C ARG A 132 -23.77 2.73 -8.91
N ASN A 133 -23.37 1.63 -9.54
CA ASN A 133 -22.09 1.46 -10.20
C ASN A 133 -20.88 1.81 -9.30
N ALA A 134 -20.88 1.29 -8.07
CA ALA A 134 -19.89 1.60 -7.07
C ALA A 134 -19.01 0.39 -6.73
N TRP A 135 -17.73 0.65 -6.58
CA TRP A 135 -16.70 -0.33 -6.21
C TRP A 135 -15.89 0.18 -5.00
N ARG A 136 -15.28 -0.73 -4.30
CA ARG A 136 -14.39 -0.36 -3.17
C ARG A 136 -13.17 -1.25 -3.10
N THR A 137 -12.08 -0.71 -2.56
CA THR A 137 -10.93 -1.49 -2.13
C THR A 137 -11.35 -2.60 -1.19
N HIS A 138 -10.81 -3.80 -1.40
CA HIS A 138 -11.02 -4.93 -0.49
C HIS A 138 -9.73 -5.29 0.24
N ARG A 139 -8.66 -5.61 -0.46
CA ARG A 139 -7.34 -5.90 0.10
C ARG A 139 -6.27 -5.14 -0.68
N THR A 140 -5.24 -4.67 0.01
CA THR A 140 -4.05 -4.08 -0.60
C THR A 140 -2.84 -4.53 0.20
N VAL A 141 -1.89 -5.15 -0.46
CA VAL A 141 -0.64 -5.64 0.15
C VAL A 141 0.52 -5.25 -0.75
N ILE A 142 1.55 -4.69 -0.18
CA ILE A 142 2.87 -4.54 -0.79
C ILE A 142 3.82 -5.46 -0.02
N LEU A 143 4.53 -6.31 -0.74
CA LEU A 143 5.48 -7.23 -0.11
C LEU A 143 6.60 -6.47 0.60
N PRO A 144 7.17 -7.01 1.67
CA PRO A 144 8.12 -6.30 2.54
C PRO A 144 9.26 -5.62 1.78
N ASP A 145 9.89 -6.30 0.83
CA ASP A 145 11.03 -5.80 0.06
C ASP A 145 10.70 -4.60 -0.83
N PHE A 146 9.42 -4.35 -1.08
CA PHE A 146 8.94 -3.25 -1.93
C PHE A 146 8.19 -2.16 -1.13
N GLN A 147 8.19 -2.24 0.19
CA GLN A 147 7.63 -1.20 1.03
C GLN A 147 8.54 0.04 1.07
N GLY A 148 7.99 1.19 1.49
CA GLY A 148 8.73 2.45 1.54
C GLY A 148 8.71 3.28 0.25
N MET A 149 8.42 2.69 -0.91
CA MET A 149 8.40 3.37 -2.22
C MET A 149 7.07 4.06 -2.56
N GLY A 150 6.13 4.12 -1.63
CA GLY A 150 4.80 4.67 -1.91
C GLY A 150 3.93 3.82 -2.85
N LEU A 151 4.32 2.58 -3.14
CA LEU A 151 3.64 1.71 -4.12
C LEU A 151 2.19 1.40 -3.75
N GLY A 152 1.87 1.30 -2.46
CA GLY A 152 0.51 1.03 -2.01
C GLY A 152 -0.48 2.13 -2.40
N SER A 153 -0.08 3.39 -2.29
CA SER A 153 -0.90 4.54 -2.72
C SER A 153 -0.97 4.63 -4.25
N ARG A 154 0.16 4.45 -4.94
CA ARG A 154 0.21 4.46 -6.41
C ARG A 154 -0.65 3.35 -7.01
N LEU A 155 -0.55 2.13 -6.52
CA LEU A 155 -1.39 1.00 -6.95
C LEU A 155 -2.87 1.30 -6.70
N SER A 156 -3.20 1.82 -5.52
CA SER A 156 -4.56 2.21 -5.18
C SER A 156 -5.11 3.29 -6.11
N ASN A 157 -4.31 4.30 -6.45
CA ASN A 157 -4.70 5.35 -7.37
C ASN A 157 -4.90 4.82 -8.80
N ALA A 158 -4.00 3.96 -9.28
CA ALA A 158 -4.10 3.36 -10.61
C ALA A 158 -5.39 2.54 -10.76
N ILE A 159 -5.69 1.66 -9.79
CA ILE A 159 -6.92 0.87 -9.82
C ILE A 159 -8.16 1.75 -9.67
N ALA A 160 -8.14 2.73 -8.78
CA ALA A 160 -9.25 3.66 -8.62
C ALA A 160 -9.53 4.44 -9.92
N LYS A 161 -8.47 4.89 -10.61
CA LYS A 161 -8.56 5.55 -11.91
C LYS A 161 -9.17 4.65 -12.98
N MET A 162 -8.78 3.38 -13.05
CA MET A 162 -9.36 2.41 -13.99
C MET A 162 -10.87 2.27 -13.85
N TYR A 163 -11.39 2.29 -12.62
CA TYR A 163 -12.83 2.27 -12.36
C TYR A 163 -13.49 3.61 -12.67
N TYR A 164 -12.83 4.69 -12.29
CA TYR A 164 -13.32 6.05 -12.53
C TYR A 164 -13.48 6.34 -14.03
N ASP A 165 -12.49 5.97 -14.85
CA ASP A 165 -12.51 6.12 -16.30
C ASP A 165 -13.65 5.31 -16.98
N LYS A 166 -14.13 4.25 -16.30
CA LYS A 166 -15.31 3.46 -16.71
C LYS A 166 -16.64 4.02 -16.19
N GLY A 167 -16.64 5.20 -15.61
CA GLY A 167 -17.83 5.83 -15.04
C GLY A 167 -18.30 5.19 -13.73
N CYS A 168 -17.44 4.43 -13.05
CA CYS A 168 -17.74 3.84 -11.76
C CYS A 168 -17.26 4.76 -10.63
N ARG A 169 -18.02 4.78 -9.54
CA ARG A 169 -17.56 5.40 -8.29
C ARG A 169 -16.64 4.42 -7.56
N PHE A 170 -15.52 4.91 -7.05
CA PHE A 170 -14.57 4.05 -6.36
C PHE A 170 -14.27 4.55 -4.95
N PHE A 171 -14.38 3.67 -3.98
CA PHE A 171 -14.21 3.98 -2.57
C PHE A 171 -13.03 3.25 -1.95
N GLY A 172 -12.25 3.95 -1.13
CA GLY A 172 -11.19 3.37 -0.33
C GLY A 172 -11.50 3.43 1.16
N LYS A 173 -11.45 2.28 1.85
CA LYS A 173 -11.53 2.23 3.30
C LYS A 173 -10.28 1.54 3.84
N THR A 174 -9.60 2.17 4.80
CA THR A 174 -8.40 1.62 5.43
C THR A 174 -8.34 1.96 6.91
N ALA A 175 -7.75 1.07 7.71
CA ALA A 175 -7.38 1.37 9.08
C ALA A 175 -5.88 1.72 9.21
N HIS A 176 -5.14 1.72 8.10
CA HIS A 176 -3.72 2.06 8.09
C HIS A 176 -3.56 3.59 8.12
N PRO A 177 -2.97 4.17 9.20
CA PRO A 177 -2.95 5.62 9.38
C PRO A 177 -2.21 6.36 8.25
N LYS A 178 -1.02 5.89 7.86
CA LYS A 178 -0.23 6.54 6.81
C LYS A 178 -0.97 6.61 5.47
N LEU A 179 -1.65 5.53 5.08
CA LEU A 179 -2.45 5.53 3.83
C LEU A 179 -3.69 6.42 3.96
N GLY A 180 -4.31 6.42 5.14
CA GLY A 180 -5.48 7.27 5.43
C GLY A 180 -5.13 8.75 5.37
N GLU A 181 -4.04 9.15 6.02
CA GLU A 181 -3.58 10.55 6.00
C GLU A 181 -3.07 10.96 4.61
N HIS A 182 -2.38 10.08 3.89
CA HIS A 182 -2.00 10.34 2.50
C HIS A 182 -3.22 10.68 1.64
N ARG A 183 -4.34 9.92 1.79
CA ARG A 183 -5.58 10.21 1.07
C ARG A 183 -6.29 11.47 1.55
N ASN A 184 -6.19 11.83 2.83
CA ASN A 184 -6.72 13.10 3.35
C ASN A 184 -6.06 14.32 2.69
N ASN A 185 -4.76 14.19 2.37
CA ASN A 185 -3.94 15.26 1.79
C ASN A 185 -3.86 15.19 0.25
N SER A 186 -4.52 14.21 -0.37
CA SER A 186 -4.48 13.99 -1.81
C SER A 186 -5.64 14.68 -2.51
N GLU A 187 -5.38 15.41 -3.56
CA GLU A 187 -6.40 16.01 -4.44
C GLU A 187 -7.25 14.96 -5.18
N LEU A 188 -6.71 13.72 -5.32
CA LEU A 188 -7.39 12.61 -6.00
C LEU A 188 -8.50 11.96 -5.16
N TRP A 189 -8.52 12.21 -3.84
CA TRP A 189 -9.41 11.53 -2.91
C TRP A 189 -10.18 12.53 -2.05
N LYS A 190 -11.49 12.34 -1.96
CA LYS A 190 -12.36 13.13 -1.10
C LYS A 190 -12.77 12.32 0.13
N PRO A 191 -12.60 12.84 1.37
CA PRO A 191 -13.09 12.16 2.56
C PRO A 191 -14.61 12.03 2.51
N THR A 192 -15.11 10.86 2.87
CA THR A 192 -16.55 10.62 3.05
C THR A 192 -16.98 10.97 4.48
N ARG A 193 -18.28 11.07 4.74
CA ARG A 193 -18.79 11.31 6.10
C ARG A 193 -18.38 10.23 7.12
N ASN A 194 -17.96 9.05 6.65
CA ASN A 194 -17.48 7.95 7.48
C ASN A 194 -15.96 7.97 7.68
N ASN A 195 -15.27 9.04 7.25
CA ASN A 195 -13.83 9.20 7.45
C ASN A 195 -13.51 9.46 8.91
N ARG A 196 -12.45 8.83 9.43
CA ARG A 196 -12.03 8.91 10.85
C ARG A 196 -13.10 8.46 11.85
N VAL A 197 -14.05 7.63 11.42
CA VAL A 197 -15.07 7.08 12.31
C VAL A 197 -14.56 5.75 12.89
N SER A 198 -14.69 5.63 14.22
CA SER A 198 -14.44 4.37 14.90
C SER A 198 -15.60 3.40 14.66
N ASN A 199 -15.31 2.13 14.40
CA ASN A 199 -16.35 1.10 14.18
C ASN A 199 -17.23 0.80 15.40
N LYS A 200 -17.14 1.59 16.46
CA LYS A 200 -17.88 1.36 17.72
C LYS A 200 -19.39 1.43 17.61
N SER A 201 -19.95 2.08 16.59
CA SER A 201 -21.23 2.71 16.87
C SER A 201 -22.49 2.00 16.40
N MET A 202 -22.45 1.12 15.42
CA MET A 202 -23.74 0.65 14.89
C MET A 202 -24.07 -0.82 15.06
N SER A 203 -23.09 -1.65 15.36
CA SER A 203 -23.29 -3.10 15.40
C SER A 203 -23.51 -3.66 16.80
N TYR A 204 -23.04 -2.94 17.83
CA TYR A 204 -23.02 -3.46 19.19
C TYR A 204 -24.43 -3.60 19.79
N GLU A 205 -25.28 -2.59 19.67
CA GLU A 205 -26.62 -2.63 20.25
C GLU A 205 -27.56 -3.58 19.50
N LYS A 206 -27.40 -3.72 18.18
CA LYS A 206 -28.19 -4.64 17.36
C LYS A 206 -27.70 -6.10 17.39
N MET A 207 -26.49 -6.36 17.87
CA MET A 207 -25.90 -7.70 17.92
C MET A 207 -25.80 -8.27 19.35
N LYS A 208 -26.28 -7.59 20.36
CA LYS A 208 -26.22 -8.03 21.76
C LYS A 208 -26.77 -9.44 22.00
N ASP A 209 -27.72 -9.87 21.22
CA ASP A 209 -28.45 -11.13 21.40
C ASP A 209 -27.98 -12.26 20.45
N SER A 210 -26.93 -12.07 19.68
CA SER A 210 -26.48 -13.08 18.72
C SER A 210 -25.33 -13.93 19.28
N LYS A 211 -25.46 -15.26 19.11
CA LYS A 211 -24.47 -16.28 19.51
C LYS A 211 -23.07 -16.06 18.90
N TYR A 212 -22.96 -15.24 17.86
CA TYR A 212 -21.73 -14.86 17.15
C TYR A 212 -21.05 -13.59 17.67
N SER A 213 -21.72 -12.84 18.57
CA SER A 213 -21.30 -11.50 18.97
C SER A 213 -19.97 -11.47 19.74
N LYS A 214 -19.74 -12.39 20.66
CA LYS A 214 -18.58 -12.36 21.58
C LYS A 214 -17.23 -12.54 20.84
N LYS A 215 -17.16 -13.44 19.87
CA LYS A 215 -15.91 -13.74 19.13
C LYS A 215 -15.58 -12.65 18.10
N PHE A 216 -16.60 -12.01 17.54
CA PHE A 216 -16.47 -10.93 16.57
C PHE A 216 -16.10 -9.59 17.25
N LEU A 217 -16.64 -9.34 18.44
CA LEU A 217 -16.46 -8.11 19.21
C LEU A 217 -15.05 -7.97 19.79
N GLN A 218 -14.44 -9.07 20.25
CA GLN A 218 -13.07 -9.04 20.79
C GLN A 218 -12.00 -8.68 19.74
N LYS A 219 -12.27 -8.93 18.46
CA LYS A 219 -11.29 -8.76 17.38
C LYS A 219 -11.38 -7.40 16.65
N HIS A 220 -12.44 -6.64 16.84
CA HIS A 220 -12.71 -5.43 16.03
C HIS A 220 -12.85 -4.13 16.82
N ASN A 221 -12.55 -4.13 18.12
CA ASN A 221 -12.71 -2.95 18.96
C ASN A 221 -11.69 -1.85 18.67
N ASN A 222 -12.19 -0.64 18.46
CA ASN A 222 -11.47 0.64 18.50
C ASN A 222 -10.58 1.03 17.33
N ARG A 223 -10.74 0.47 16.13
CA ARG A 223 -9.97 0.95 14.98
C ARG A 223 -10.65 2.14 14.34
N VAL A 224 -9.95 3.28 14.31
CA VAL A 224 -10.33 4.39 13.45
C VAL A 224 -10.13 3.97 11.99
N CYS A 225 -11.16 4.17 11.18
CA CYS A 225 -11.12 3.87 9.75
C CYS A 225 -11.15 5.18 8.96
N TYR A 226 -10.26 5.25 7.98
CA TYR A 226 -10.25 6.32 6.98
C TYR A 226 -11.07 5.87 5.78
N ALA A 227 -11.99 6.71 5.35
CA ALA A 227 -12.91 6.39 4.26
C ALA A 227 -12.99 7.54 3.24
N HIS A 228 -12.64 7.23 1.99
CA HIS A 228 -12.53 8.21 0.92
C HIS A 228 -13.21 7.71 -0.35
N GLU A 229 -13.60 8.64 -1.19
CA GLU A 229 -14.04 8.43 -2.56
C GLU A 229 -12.97 8.99 -3.51
N TYR A 230 -12.62 8.23 -4.53
CA TYR A 230 -11.73 8.69 -5.60
C TYR A 230 -12.51 9.62 -6.53
N ILE A 231 -11.97 10.82 -6.71
CA ILE A 231 -12.59 11.87 -7.54
C ILE A 231 -11.77 12.20 -8.80
N GLY A 232 -10.62 11.56 -8.97
CA GLY A 232 -9.71 11.87 -10.07
C GLY A 232 -9.11 13.25 -9.97
N ASP A 233 -8.54 13.70 -11.07
CA ASP A 233 -7.93 15.03 -11.22
C ASP A 233 -8.94 16.16 -11.51
N GLY A 234 -10.22 15.92 -11.30
CA GLY A 234 -11.28 16.88 -11.54
C GLY A 234 -11.68 17.06 -13.01
N THR A 235 -11.07 16.32 -13.92
CA THR A 235 -11.32 16.47 -15.37
C THR A 235 -12.60 15.78 -15.85
N MET A 236 -13.25 14.92 -15.04
CA MET A 236 -14.50 14.27 -15.39
C MET A 236 -15.68 14.79 -14.56
N ASN A 237 -16.60 15.45 -15.23
CA ASN A 237 -17.93 15.73 -14.68
C ASN A 237 -18.75 14.44 -14.63
N LEU A 238 -18.92 13.85 -13.44
CA LEU A 238 -19.74 12.67 -13.21
C LEU A 238 -21.26 12.90 -13.39
N LYS A 239 -21.65 14.08 -13.88
CA LYS A 239 -23.05 14.36 -14.23
C LYS A 239 -23.22 14.15 -15.74
N GLY A 240 -23.67 12.94 -16.12
CA GLY A 240 -24.43 12.73 -17.34
C GLY A 240 -23.66 12.41 -18.62
N GLN A 241 -22.56 11.69 -18.59
CA GLN A 241 -22.03 11.04 -19.80
C GLN A 241 -22.41 9.58 -19.81
N GLU A 242 -23.21 9.19 -20.83
CA GLU A 242 -23.42 7.80 -21.15
C GLU A 242 -22.09 7.10 -21.45
N PRO A 243 -21.88 5.87 -20.99
CA PRO A 243 -20.65 5.15 -21.27
C PRO A 243 -20.56 4.91 -22.78
N LYS A 244 -19.49 5.44 -23.41
CA LYS A 244 -19.13 5.00 -24.74
C LYS A 244 -18.89 3.50 -24.68
N LYS A 245 -19.72 2.74 -25.42
CA LYS A 245 -19.61 1.29 -25.60
C LYS A 245 -18.36 1.00 -26.42
N GLU A 246 -17.22 0.84 -25.75
CA GLU A 246 -16.11 0.08 -26.30
C GLU A 246 -16.01 -1.21 -25.51
N HIS A 247 -16.50 -2.26 -26.13
CA HIS A 247 -16.31 -3.62 -25.68
C HIS A 247 -14.85 -4.01 -25.87
N THR A 248 -14.08 -3.99 -24.79
CA THR A 248 -12.86 -4.78 -24.70
C THR A 248 -13.13 -5.89 -23.70
N PRO A 249 -13.02 -7.18 -24.09
CA PRO A 249 -13.33 -8.27 -23.19
C PRO A 249 -12.31 -8.35 -22.07
N PHE A 250 -12.82 -8.53 -20.86
CA PHE A 250 -12.04 -8.96 -19.70
C PHE A 250 -11.78 -10.46 -19.84
N PHE A 251 -10.57 -10.83 -20.19
CA PHE A 251 -10.00 -12.15 -19.93
C PHE A 251 -8.61 -12.00 -19.34
#